data_3ed1f188b9e3d1e0916b17464e2c9288
#
_entry.id   3ed1f188b9e3d1e0916b17464e2c9288
#
_cell.length_a   1.000
_cell.length_b   1.000
_cell.length_c   1.000
_cell.angle_alpha   90.00
_cell.angle_beta   90.00
_cell.angle_gamma   90.00
#
_symmetry.space_group_name_H-M   'P 1'
#
loop_
_entity.id
_entity.type
_entity.pdbx_description
1 polymer ?
#
loop_
_entity_poly.entity_id
_entity_poly.type
_entity_poly.pdbx_seq_one_letter_code
_entity_poly.pdbx_strand_id
1 'polypeptide(L)'
;MLALLLLFAAPLLTGCLRVNASITVSPDDLVSGSIVAAVKPRNDTDKGPQFDENLAFSQKVSVSPYESDGYVGSQARFSDLTFAELPQLANLSRDATGVDISLRRAGNLVILEGRVDLTNVTDPEAEVTFSASFPGEVISTNGERINTDYVVWQLKPGTVTTMSAQSRFTDPSTRSFTAAALWLGLAACLVAGIVAALAYRDRDRTSPRFTGVESDASSRDVDPQIQREKGVPH
;
A
#
# COMPACT_ATOMS: atom_id res chain seq x y z
N MET A 1 38.79 40.47 -38.88
CA MET A 1 39.04 39.04 -38.62
C MET A 1 39.05 38.67 -37.12
N LEU A 2 39.32 39.57 -36.21
CA LEU A 2 39.35 39.30 -34.76
C LEU A 2 37.93 39.13 -34.12
N ALA A 3 36.91 39.78 -34.70
CA ALA A 3 35.52 39.70 -34.22
C ALA A 3 34.84 38.34 -34.56
N LEU A 4 35.32 37.61 -35.59
CA LEU A 4 34.77 36.31 -35.98
C LEU A 4 35.27 35.20 -35.09
N LEU A 5 36.43 35.38 -34.44
CA LEU A 5 37.03 34.39 -33.55
C LEU A 5 36.42 34.40 -32.13
N LEU A 6 35.83 35.55 -31.76
CA LEU A 6 35.12 35.70 -30.48
C LEU A 6 33.71 35.09 -30.48
N LEU A 7 33.14 34.83 -31.66
CA LEU A 7 31.84 34.19 -31.79
C LEU A 7 31.89 32.67 -31.63
N PHE A 8 33.09 32.08 -31.73
CA PHE A 8 33.31 30.63 -31.60
C PHE A 8 33.70 30.21 -30.15
N ALA A 9 33.87 31.15 -29.26
CA ALA A 9 34.25 30.90 -27.87
C ALA A 9 33.10 31.16 -26.91
N ALA A 10 31.83 30.97 -27.35
CA ALA A 10 30.78 30.74 -26.40
C ALA A 10 30.97 29.30 -25.91
N PRO A 11 31.51 29.10 -24.69
CA PRO A 11 31.56 27.76 -24.15
C PRO A 11 30.12 27.32 -24.01
N LEU A 12 29.81 26.15 -24.56
CA LEU A 12 28.62 25.40 -24.32
C LEU A 12 28.57 25.15 -22.80
N LEU A 13 28.05 26.10 -22.05
CA LEU A 13 27.83 26.07 -20.62
C LEU A 13 26.53 25.24 -20.31
N THR A 14 26.43 24.10 -20.94
CA THR A 14 25.41 23.12 -20.60
C THR A 14 25.98 22.27 -19.48
N GLY A 15 25.70 22.66 -18.26
CA GLY A 15 25.90 21.75 -17.16
C GLY A 15 24.85 20.65 -17.24
N CYS A 16 25.27 19.45 -17.69
CA CYS A 16 24.39 18.30 -17.72
C CYS A 16 23.76 18.09 -16.34
N LEU A 17 22.46 18.35 -16.22
CA LEU A 17 21.71 18.09 -15.01
C LEU A 17 21.46 16.58 -14.90
N ARG A 18 21.77 16.00 -13.76
CA ARG A 18 21.45 14.61 -13.43
C ARG A 18 20.55 14.58 -12.19
N VAL A 19 19.35 14.02 -12.32
CA VAL A 19 18.43 13.79 -11.21
C VAL A 19 18.08 12.32 -11.17
N ASN A 20 18.40 11.67 -10.07
CA ASN A 20 18.02 10.28 -9.80
C ASN A 20 17.18 10.22 -8.53
N ALA A 21 15.93 9.82 -8.66
CA ALA A 21 15.04 9.56 -7.55
C ALA A 21 14.69 8.08 -7.49
N SER A 22 14.88 7.48 -6.33
CA SER A 22 14.56 6.08 -6.09
C SER A 22 13.70 5.94 -4.85
N ILE A 23 12.64 5.14 -4.95
CA ILE A 23 11.79 4.78 -3.81
C ILE A 23 11.69 3.27 -3.67
N THR A 24 11.56 2.82 -2.43
CA THR A 24 11.23 1.45 -2.08
C THR A 24 10.01 1.46 -1.17
N VAL A 25 8.96 0.78 -1.59
CA VAL A 25 7.73 0.63 -0.82
C VAL A 25 7.79 -0.66 -0.02
N SER A 26 7.64 -0.54 1.30
CA SER A 26 7.64 -1.69 2.21
C SER A 26 6.26 -2.35 2.28
N PRO A 27 6.18 -3.60 2.78
CA PRO A 27 4.91 -4.26 3.09
C PRO A 27 4.01 -3.49 4.06
N ASP A 28 4.60 -2.68 4.93
CA ASP A 28 3.92 -1.93 6.00
C ASP A 28 3.44 -0.53 5.55
N ASP A 29 3.37 -0.28 4.23
CA ASP A 29 2.97 1.00 3.63
C ASP A 29 3.90 2.17 3.97
N LEU A 30 5.17 1.87 4.19
CA LEU A 30 6.22 2.85 4.39
C LEU A 30 7.08 2.97 3.14
N VAL A 31 7.63 4.15 2.92
CA VAL A 31 8.47 4.47 1.78
C VAL A 31 9.84 4.94 2.25
N SER A 32 10.87 4.32 1.71
CA SER A 32 12.26 4.73 1.91
C SER A 32 12.92 4.96 0.56
N GLY A 33 14.00 5.74 0.53
CA GLY A 33 14.66 5.98 -0.74
C GLY A 33 15.67 7.11 -0.71
N SER A 34 16.02 7.59 -1.90
CA SER A 34 16.95 8.69 -2.06
C SER A 34 16.63 9.51 -3.32
N ILE A 35 16.96 10.79 -3.24
CA ILE A 35 16.92 11.72 -4.37
C ILE A 35 18.30 12.35 -4.48
N VAL A 36 18.90 12.30 -5.66
CA VAL A 36 20.16 12.97 -6.00
C VAL A 36 19.86 13.98 -7.09
N ALA A 37 20.30 15.22 -6.88
CA ALA A 37 20.31 16.26 -7.90
C ALA A 37 21.73 16.79 -8.02
N ALA A 38 22.35 16.70 -9.20
CA ALA A 38 23.72 17.05 -9.43
C ALA A 38 23.94 17.61 -10.83
N VAL A 39 24.94 18.45 -10.97
CA VAL A 39 25.39 19.04 -12.26
C VAL A 39 26.90 18.91 -12.39
N LYS A 40 27.40 19.00 -13.61
CA LYS A 40 28.85 19.20 -13.81
C LYS A 40 29.21 20.60 -13.32
N PRO A 41 30.21 20.72 -12.41
CA PRO A 41 30.56 22.02 -11.84
C PRO A 41 31.14 22.94 -12.91
N ARG A 42 30.79 24.21 -12.87
CA ARG A 42 31.32 25.24 -13.75
C ARG A 42 32.70 25.73 -13.31
N ASN A 43 32.98 25.61 -12.05
CA ASN A 43 34.23 25.96 -11.41
C ASN A 43 34.36 25.23 -10.08
N ASP A 44 35.53 25.32 -9.44
CA ASP A 44 35.85 24.60 -8.18
C ASP A 44 35.01 25.04 -6.98
N THR A 45 34.26 26.16 -7.08
CA THR A 45 33.39 26.66 -6.00
C THR A 45 31.91 26.33 -6.25
N ASP A 46 31.57 25.78 -7.39
CA ASP A 46 30.19 25.43 -7.74
C ASP A 46 29.77 24.19 -6.94
N LYS A 47 28.74 24.36 -6.12
CA LYS A 47 28.18 23.27 -5.30
C LYS A 47 27.00 22.54 -5.95
N GLY A 48 26.56 23.00 -7.14
CA GLY A 48 25.40 22.46 -7.81
C GLY A 48 24.08 22.68 -7.07
N PRO A 49 23.05 21.95 -7.45
CA PRO A 49 21.73 22.00 -6.80
C PRO A 49 21.81 21.66 -5.32
N GLN A 50 21.12 22.43 -4.48
CA GLN A 50 21.10 22.23 -3.03
C GLN A 50 19.67 21.99 -2.56
N PHE A 51 19.48 20.95 -1.73
CA PHE A 51 18.22 20.68 -1.07
C PHE A 51 18.08 21.50 0.21
N ASP A 52 16.84 21.86 0.54
CA ASP A 52 16.52 22.56 1.78
C ASP A 52 16.58 21.58 2.96
N GLU A 53 17.30 21.92 4.01
CA GLU A 53 17.44 21.11 5.21
C GLU A 53 16.28 21.32 6.20
N ASN A 54 15.50 22.39 6.02
CA ASN A 54 14.40 22.78 6.92
C ASN A 54 13.07 22.13 6.52
N LEU A 55 12.99 20.81 6.67
CA LEU A 55 11.78 20.04 6.38
C LEU A 55 10.97 19.77 7.64
N ALA A 56 9.65 19.71 7.50
CA ALA A 56 8.73 19.42 8.60
C ALA A 56 8.98 18.04 9.24
N PHE A 57 9.66 17.12 8.53
CA PHE A 57 9.99 15.74 8.97
C PHE A 57 11.50 15.47 8.89
N SER A 58 12.31 16.44 9.28
CA SER A 58 13.79 16.37 9.26
C SER A 58 14.37 15.13 10.01
N GLN A 59 13.62 14.52 10.91
CA GLN A 59 14.03 13.28 11.58
C GLN A 59 14.03 12.05 10.65
N LYS A 60 13.26 12.09 9.57
CA LYS A 60 13.13 11.00 8.60
C LYS A 60 13.91 11.27 7.30
N VAL A 61 14.42 12.49 7.11
CA VAL A 61 15.14 12.91 5.91
C VAL A 61 16.51 13.45 6.30
N SER A 62 17.53 12.95 5.65
CA SER A 62 18.91 13.40 5.80
C SER A 62 19.42 13.96 4.47
N VAL A 63 19.85 15.20 4.46
CA VAL A 63 20.47 15.86 3.31
C VAL A 63 21.98 15.85 3.47
N SER A 64 22.69 15.56 2.41
CA SER A 64 24.16 15.57 2.37
C SER A 64 24.66 16.08 1.03
N PRO A 65 25.87 16.69 0.97
CA PRO A 65 26.54 16.98 -0.30
C PRO A 65 26.73 15.70 -1.13
N TYR A 66 26.62 15.85 -2.43
CA TYR A 66 26.89 14.80 -3.40
C TYR A 66 28.03 15.21 -4.31
N GLU A 67 29.04 14.32 -4.39
CA GLU A 67 30.16 14.45 -5.32
C GLU A 67 30.53 13.07 -5.82
N SER A 68 30.31 12.82 -7.11
CA SER A 68 30.65 11.57 -7.77
C SER A 68 30.70 11.75 -9.28
N ASP A 69 31.65 11.06 -9.92
CA ASP A 69 31.81 11.03 -11.39
C ASP A 69 31.94 12.41 -12.04
N GLY A 70 32.52 13.37 -11.30
CA GLY A 70 32.67 14.75 -11.77
C GLY A 70 31.37 15.57 -11.73
N TYR A 71 30.35 15.09 -11.02
CA TYR A 71 29.12 15.81 -10.71
C TYR A 71 29.13 16.28 -9.26
N VAL A 72 28.59 17.48 -9.02
CA VAL A 72 28.42 18.06 -7.69
C VAL A 72 26.96 18.44 -7.47
N GLY A 73 26.49 18.34 -6.24
CA GLY A 73 25.13 18.67 -5.89
C GLY A 73 24.75 18.24 -4.49
N SER A 74 23.52 17.77 -4.30
CA SER A 74 23.06 17.24 -3.03
C SER A 74 22.28 15.95 -3.18
N GLN A 75 22.29 15.19 -2.10
CA GLN A 75 21.53 13.96 -1.93
C GLN A 75 20.65 14.06 -0.71
N ALA A 76 19.38 13.77 -0.86
CA ALA A 76 18.45 13.51 0.23
C ALA A 76 18.20 12.00 0.36
N ARG A 77 18.35 11.45 1.55
CA ARG A 77 17.94 10.10 1.91
C ARG A 77 16.79 10.17 2.88
N PHE A 78 15.79 9.34 2.68
CA PHE A 78 14.63 9.29 3.55
C PHE A 78 14.27 7.85 3.89
N SER A 79 13.70 7.66 5.09
CA SER A 79 13.26 6.36 5.58
C SER A 79 11.93 6.48 6.29
N ASP A 80 11.13 5.42 6.16
CA ASP A 80 9.88 5.22 6.89
C ASP A 80 8.86 6.36 6.75
N LEU A 81 8.80 6.97 5.56
CA LEU A 81 7.76 7.93 5.21
C LEU A 81 6.44 7.20 4.96
N THR A 82 5.37 7.72 5.47
CA THR A 82 4.02 7.27 5.10
C THR A 82 3.66 7.73 3.68
N PHE A 83 2.70 7.10 3.06
CA PHE A 83 2.20 7.54 1.73
C PHE A 83 1.72 8.99 1.73
N ALA A 84 1.17 9.47 2.85
CA ALA A 84 0.73 10.87 3.00
C ALA A 84 1.89 11.87 3.15
N GLU A 85 3.06 11.43 3.62
CA GLU A 85 4.25 12.28 3.74
C GLU A 85 5.05 12.37 2.43
N LEU A 86 4.91 11.37 1.54
CA LEU A 86 5.68 11.30 0.29
C LEU A 86 5.55 12.57 -0.60
N PRO A 87 4.34 13.14 -0.82
CA PRO A 87 4.21 14.35 -1.64
C PRO A 87 4.97 15.56 -1.09
N GLN A 88 5.26 15.58 0.22
CA GLN A 88 5.98 16.68 0.85
C GLN A 88 7.47 16.70 0.48
N LEU A 89 8.01 15.59 -0.08
CA LEU A 89 9.37 15.57 -0.63
C LEU A 89 9.53 16.50 -1.84
N ALA A 90 8.46 16.86 -2.54
CA ALA A 90 8.50 17.87 -3.59
C ALA A 90 8.97 19.25 -3.07
N ASN A 91 8.82 19.51 -1.76
CA ASN A 91 9.28 20.75 -1.13
C ASN A 91 10.78 20.75 -0.77
N LEU A 92 11.51 19.65 -1.03
CA LEU A 92 12.96 19.56 -0.83
C LEU A 92 13.74 20.59 -1.66
N SER A 93 13.21 20.96 -2.81
CA SER A 93 13.80 21.98 -3.67
C SER A 93 12.76 23.02 -4.03
N ARG A 94 13.11 24.30 -3.88
CA ARG A 94 12.26 25.42 -4.31
C ARG A 94 12.06 25.44 -5.82
N ASP A 95 12.97 24.80 -6.54
CA ASP A 95 12.97 24.72 -8.01
C ASP A 95 12.21 23.49 -8.52
N ALA A 96 11.83 22.56 -7.64
CA ALA A 96 11.07 21.34 -8.00
C ALA A 96 9.56 21.61 -8.12
N THR A 97 9.19 22.72 -8.75
CA THR A 97 7.80 23.01 -9.10
C THR A 97 7.32 22.05 -10.19
N GLY A 98 6.14 21.42 -9.99
CA GLY A 98 5.55 20.53 -11.00
C GLY A 98 5.78 19.05 -10.78
N VAL A 99 6.23 18.65 -9.60
CA VAL A 99 6.31 17.23 -9.20
C VAL A 99 5.11 16.89 -8.30
N ASP A 100 4.28 15.98 -8.76
CA ASP A 100 3.15 15.42 -8.01
C ASP A 100 3.27 13.90 -8.04
N ILE A 101 3.46 13.29 -6.87
CA ILE A 101 3.58 11.84 -6.71
C ILE A 101 2.67 11.41 -5.59
N SER A 102 1.83 10.42 -5.85
CA SER A 102 0.95 9.82 -4.87
C SER A 102 1.10 8.30 -4.84
N LEU A 103 1.05 7.77 -3.65
CA LEU A 103 0.97 6.34 -3.37
C LEU A 103 -0.28 6.06 -2.56
N ARG A 104 -0.98 5.00 -2.89
CA ARG A 104 -2.14 4.55 -2.12
C ARG A 104 -2.27 3.04 -2.13
N ARG A 105 -2.85 2.51 -1.07
CA ARG A 105 -3.26 1.11 -1.02
C ARG A 105 -4.76 0.98 -1.30
N ALA A 106 -5.09 0.01 -2.14
CA ALA A 106 -6.48 -0.36 -2.44
C ALA A 106 -6.60 -1.90 -2.32
N GLY A 107 -6.96 -2.37 -1.14
CA GLY A 107 -6.97 -3.80 -0.82
C GLY A 107 -5.57 -4.41 -0.91
N ASN A 108 -5.37 -5.36 -1.82
CA ASN A 108 -4.08 -6.01 -2.07
C ASN A 108 -3.26 -5.31 -3.18
N LEU A 109 -3.66 -4.12 -3.60
CA LEU A 109 -2.94 -3.34 -4.60
C LEU A 109 -2.26 -2.14 -3.96
N VAL A 110 -1.00 -1.92 -4.32
CA VAL A 110 -0.28 -0.66 -4.14
C VAL A 110 -0.28 0.05 -5.48
N ILE A 111 -0.77 1.27 -5.50
CA ILE A 111 -0.95 2.08 -6.70
C ILE A 111 -0.08 3.33 -6.57
N LEU A 112 0.81 3.51 -7.54
CA LEU A 112 1.63 4.71 -7.73
C LEU A 112 1.06 5.49 -8.90
N GLU A 113 0.84 6.78 -8.70
CA GLU A 113 0.49 7.75 -9.72
C GLU A 113 1.40 8.96 -9.56
N GLY A 114 1.97 9.42 -10.66
CA GLY A 114 2.88 10.56 -10.64
C GLY A 114 2.74 11.40 -11.90
N ARG A 115 3.02 12.71 -11.73
CA ARG A 115 3.13 13.69 -12.80
C ARG A 115 4.35 14.54 -12.53
N VAL A 116 5.23 14.62 -13.51
CA VAL A 116 6.44 15.44 -13.44
C VAL A 116 6.45 16.39 -14.64
N ASP A 117 6.53 17.68 -14.35
CA ASP A 117 6.63 18.74 -15.34
C ASP A 117 8.09 19.20 -15.45
N LEU A 118 8.74 18.85 -16.54
CA LEU A 118 10.12 19.22 -16.86
C LEU A 118 10.18 20.26 -18.00
N THR A 119 9.08 20.97 -18.26
CA THR A 119 9.03 21.97 -19.37
C THR A 119 10.05 23.09 -19.18
N ASN A 120 10.42 23.41 -17.93
CA ASN A 120 11.42 24.40 -17.59
C ASN A 120 12.87 23.88 -17.67
N VAL A 121 13.07 22.56 -17.81
CA VAL A 121 14.38 21.96 -17.99
C VAL A 121 14.74 22.02 -19.46
N THR A 122 15.51 23.04 -19.84
CA THR A 122 15.85 23.32 -21.24
C THR A 122 17.09 22.60 -21.73
N ASP A 123 17.85 21.98 -20.84
CA ASP A 123 19.03 21.19 -21.19
C ASP A 123 18.62 19.85 -21.78
N PRO A 124 18.88 19.60 -23.10
CA PRO A 124 18.50 18.37 -23.76
C PRO A 124 19.31 17.16 -23.27
N GLU A 125 20.48 17.39 -22.67
CA GLU A 125 21.36 16.36 -22.13
C GLU A 125 21.06 16.05 -20.65
N ALA A 126 20.05 16.70 -20.06
CA ALA A 126 19.65 16.41 -18.69
C ALA A 126 19.11 14.99 -18.58
N GLU A 127 19.65 14.25 -17.62
CA GLU A 127 19.22 12.90 -17.29
C GLU A 127 18.33 12.93 -16.05
N VAL A 128 17.05 12.65 -16.21
CA VAL A 128 16.10 12.57 -15.08
C VAL A 128 15.50 11.19 -15.04
N THR A 129 15.79 10.45 -13.97
CA THR A 129 15.33 9.08 -13.77
C THR A 129 14.56 8.97 -12.46
N PHE A 130 13.41 8.33 -12.53
CA PHE A 130 12.65 7.90 -11.36
C PHE A 130 12.55 6.38 -11.35
N SER A 131 12.77 5.76 -10.20
CA SER A 131 12.67 4.32 -10.03
C SER A 131 11.87 3.95 -8.78
N ALA A 132 11.10 2.87 -8.87
CA ALA A 132 10.31 2.38 -7.76
C ALA A 132 10.43 0.86 -7.61
N SER A 133 10.69 0.42 -6.39
CA SER A 133 10.60 -0.99 -5.97
C SER A 133 9.36 -1.18 -5.11
N PHE A 134 8.60 -2.21 -5.42
CA PHE A 134 7.31 -2.51 -4.78
C PHE A 134 7.40 -3.76 -3.91
N PRO A 135 6.51 -3.91 -2.91
CA PRO A 135 6.51 -5.07 -2.03
C PRO A 135 6.00 -6.36 -2.71
N GLY A 136 5.56 -6.28 -3.96
CA GLY A 136 5.05 -7.41 -4.71
C GLY A 136 5.10 -7.20 -6.21
N GLU A 137 4.56 -8.16 -6.96
CA GLU A 137 4.59 -8.16 -8.42
C GLU A 137 3.88 -6.94 -9.03
N VAL A 138 4.56 -6.23 -9.91
CA VAL A 138 3.99 -5.14 -10.73
C VAL A 138 3.13 -5.74 -11.84
N ILE A 139 1.83 -5.53 -11.77
CA ILE A 139 0.86 -6.07 -12.73
C ILE A 139 0.55 -5.12 -13.89
N SER A 140 0.74 -3.81 -13.67
CA SER A 140 0.53 -2.78 -14.69
C SER A 140 1.47 -1.61 -14.45
N THR A 141 2.07 -1.08 -15.50
CA THR A 141 2.90 0.13 -15.47
C THR A 141 3.04 0.72 -16.87
N ASN A 142 3.28 2.04 -16.94
CA ASN A 142 3.72 2.71 -18.17
C ASN A 142 5.24 2.97 -18.19
N GLY A 143 5.97 2.55 -17.13
CA GLY A 143 7.42 2.58 -17.07
C GLY A 143 8.07 1.30 -17.61
N GLU A 144 9.38 1.31 -17.70
CA GLU A 144 10.18 0.13 -18.06
C GLU A 144 10.29 -0.81 -16.85
N ARG A 145 9.77 -2.03 -17.02
CA ARG A 145 9.87 -3.07 -15.98
C ARG A 145 11.23 -3.75 -16.10
N ILE A 146 12.10 -3.54 -15.13
CA ILE A 146 13.42 -4.19 -15.06
C ILE A 146 13.30 -5.57 -14.42
N ASN A 147 12.55 -5.67 -13.33
CA ASN A 147 12.28 -6.92 -12.60
C ASN A 147 10.78 -7.05 -12.31
N THR A 148 10.42 -8.12 -11.62
CA THR A 148 9.03 -8.41 -11.24
C THR A 148 8.41 -7.29 -10.40
N ASP A 149 9.22 -6.63 -9.55
CA ASP A 149 8.84 -5.65 -8.55
C ASP A 149 9.51 -4.28 -8.72
N TYR A 150 10.33 -4.12 -9.76
CA TYR A 150 11.12 -2.91 -9.96
C TYR A 150 10.85 -2.28 -11.33
N VAL A 151 10.51 -0.99 -11.31
CA VAL A 151 10.16 -0.18 -12.50
C VAL A 151 11.00 1.08 -12.55
N VAL A 152 11.39 1.48 -13.75
CA VAL A 152 12.15 2.70 -14.04
C VAL A 152 11.40 3.55 -15.05
N TRP A 153 11.38 4.86 -14.83
CA TRP A 153 10.92 5.87 -15.76
C TRP A 153 12.06 6.80 -16.09
N GLN A 154 12.37 6.92 -17.37
CA GLN A 154 13.27 7.95 -17.89
C GLN A 154 12.42 9.15 -18.32
N LEU A 155 12.58 10.26 -17.63
CA LEU A 155 11.79 11.46 -17.82
C LEU A 155 12.50 12.40 -18.77
N LYS A 156 11.81 12.78 -19.86
CA LYS A 156 12.41 13.61 -20.91
C LYS A 156 12.36 15.09 -20.52
N PRO A 157 13.49 15.80 -20.58
CA PRO A 157 13.54 17.26 -20.43
C PRO A 157 12.58 17.96 -21.42
N GLY A 158 12.08 19.12 -21.03
CA GLY A 158 11.18 19.94 -21.85
C GLY A 158 9.75 19.39 -21.98
N THR A 159 9.39 18.32 -21.28
CA THR A 159 8.07 17.68 -21.38
C THR A 159 7.40 17.44 -20.04
N VAL A 160 6.08 17.23 -20.06
CA VAL A 160 5.32 16.72 -18.93
C VAL A 160 5.18 15.21 -19.08
N THR A 161 5.60 14.47 -18.07
CA THR A 161 5.50 13.01 -18.06
C THR A 161 4.59 12.55 -16.95
N THR A 162 3.70 11.60 -17.24
CA THR A 162 2.90 10.89 -16.24
C THR A 162 3.50 9.52 -15.98
N MET A 163 3.48 9.10 -14.73
CA MET A 163 3.98 7.81 -14.28
C MET A 163 2.83 7.05 -13.62
N SER A 164 2.73 5.77 -13.89
CA SER A 164 1.76 4.91 -13.22
C SER A 164 2.31 3.50 -13.03
N ALA A 165 2.05 2.92 -11.87
CA ALA A 165 2.32 1.52 -11.61
C ALA A 165 1.31 0.96 -10.63
N GLN A 166 0.97 -0.31 -10.80
CA GLN A 166 0.14 -1.08 -9.89
C GLN A 166 0.87 -2.36 -9.53
N SER A 167 1.09 -2.58 -8.25
CA SER A 167 1.70 -3.79 -7.72
C SER A 167 0.70 -4.56 -6.89
N ARG A 168 0.68 -5.88 -7.06
CA ARG A 168 -0.14 -6.78 -6.23
C ARG A 168 0.72 -7.30 -5.09
N PHE A 169 0.32 -6.95 -3.89
CA PHE A 169 0.95 -7.42 -2.68
C PHE A 169 -0.11 -8.06 -1.78
N THR A 170 0.07 -9.34 -1.49
CA THR A 170 -0.73 -10.04 -0.48
C THR A 170 0.12 -10.17 0.76
N ASP A 171 -0.28 -9.48 1.83
CA ASP A 171 0.40 -9.53 3.11
C ASP A 171 0.45 -10.98 3.61
N PRO A 172 1.63 -11.58 3.76
CA PRO A 172 1.76 -12.95 4.27
C PRO A 172 1.30 -13.08 5.74
N SER A 173 1.20 -11.95 6.48
CA SER A 173 0.66 -11.94 7.83
C SER A 173 -0.87 -12.03 7.88
N THR A 174 -1.55 -11.78 6.77
CA THR A 174 -2.98 -12.02 6.64
C THR A 174 -3.22 -13.53 6.65
N ARG A 175 -3.26 -14.11 7.85
CA ARG A 175 -3.63 -15.52 8.05
C ARG A 175 -4.96 -15.74 7.35
N SER A 176 -4.95 -16.57 6.34
CA SER A 176 -6.16 -16.85 5.58
C SER A 176 -7.21 -17.38 6.56
N PHE A 177 -8.33 -16.68 6.68
CA PHE A 177 -9.46 -17.13 7.50
C PHE A 177 -9.92 -18.53 7.12
N THR A 178 -9.55 -19.02 5.93
CA THR A 178 -9.83 -20.37 5.46
C THR A 178 -9.19 -21.45 6.34
N ALA A 179 -7.95 -21.26 6.80
CA ALA A 179 -7.30 -22.21 7.71
C ALA A 179 -7.98 -22.19 9.09
N ALA A 180 -8.32 -21.02 9.61
CA ALA A 180 -9.05 -20.90 10.88
C ALA A 180 -10.47 -21.48 10.77
N ALA A 181 -11.17 -21.24 9.67
CA ALA A 181 -12.50 -21.81 9.41
C ALA A 181 -12.47 -23.33 9.27
N LEU A 182 -11.43 -23.89 8.64
CA LEU A 182 -11.21 -25.33 8.53
C LEU A 182 -11.00 -25.99 9.90
N TRP A 183 -10.16 -25.40 10.75
CA TRP A 183 -9.92 -25.88 12.11
C TRP A 183 -11.18 -25.80 12.98
N LEU A 184 -11.94 -24.70 12.89
CA LEU A 184 -13.22 -24.54 13.59
C LEU A 184 -14.27 -25.55 13.10
N GLY A 185 -14.36 -25.77 11.79
CA GLY A 185 -15.25 -26.77 11.20
C GLY A 185 -14.93 -28.19 11.66
N LEU A 186 -13.63 -28.53 11.70
CA LEU A 186 -13.17 -29.84 12.15
C LEU A 186 -13.45 -30.06 13.64
N ALA A 187 -13.24 -29.04 14.47
CA ALA A 187 -13.57 -29.10 15.91
C ALA A 187 -15.09 -29.25 16.11
N ALA A 188 -15.93 -28.52 15.37
CA ALA A 188 -17.39 -28.65 15.45
C ALA A 188 -17.88 -30.04 15.03
N CYS A 189 -17.33 -30.60 13.98
CA CYS A 189 -17.64 -31.97 13.53
C CYS A 189 -17.24 -33.03 14.57
N LEU A 190 -16.10 -32.84 15.24
CA LEU A 190 -15.60 -33.74 16.28
C LEU A 190 -16.53 -33.72 17.51
N VAL A 191 -16.96 -32.52 17.95
CA VAL A 191 -17.92 -32.38 19.05
C VAL A 191 -19.27 -33.01 18.66
N ALA A 192 -19.79 -32.72 17.48
CA ALA A 192 -21.04 -33.32 17.00
C ALA A 192 -20.95 -34.83 16.93
N GLY A 193 -19.82 -35.40 16.47
CA GLY A 193 -19.57 -36.85 16.43
C GLY A 193 -19.57 -37.48 17.82
N ILE A 194 -18.93 -36.84 18.80
CA ILE A 194 -18.91 -37.31 20.21
C ILE A 194 -20.32 -37.30 20.80
N VAL A 195 -21.08 -36.20 20.60
CA VAL A 195 -22.48 -36.12 21.10
C VAL A 195 -23.36 -37.18 20.46
N ALA A 196 -23.25 -37.37 19.15
CA ALA A 196 -23.98 -38.43 18.45
C ALA A 196 -23.62 -39.83 18.94
N ALA A 197 -22.34 -40.13 19.16
CA ALA A 197 -21.88 -41.39 19.72
C ALA A 197 -22.40 -41.67 21.15
N LEU A 198 -22.38 -40.62 22.00
CA LEU A 198 -22.93 -40.72 23.35
C LEU A 198 -24.44 -40.91 23.34
N ALA A 199 -25.18 -40.20 22.49
CA ALA A 199 -26.62 -40.31 22.33
C ALA A 199 -27.00 -41.72 21.79
N TYR A 200 -26.22 -42.30 20.86
CA TYR A 200 -26.42 -43.62 20.34
C TYR A 200 -26.20 -44.70 21.43
N ARG A 201 -25.17 -44.51 22.26
CA ARG A 201 -24.83 -45.43 23.36
C ARG A 201 -25.87 -45.41 24.50
N ASP A 202 -26.53 -44.26 24.70
CA ASP A 202 -27.54 -44.11 25.76
C ASP A 202 -28.94 -44.59 25.32
N ARG A 203 -29.18 -44.68 23.99
CA ARG A 203 -30.42 -45.19 23.41
C ARG A 203 -30.74 -46.64 23.81
N ASP A 204 -29.69 -47.43 24.05
CA ASP A 204 -29.85 -48.82 24.45
C ASP A 204 -30.10 -48.99 25.97
N ARG A 205 -30.05 -47.92 26.76
CA ARG A 205 -30.24 -47.96 28.21
C ARG A 205 -31.59 -47.50 28.72
N THR A 206 -32.39 -46.87 27.86
CA THR A 206 -33.68 -46.29 28.28
C THR A 206 -34.84 -46.94 27.53
N SER A 207 -35.17 -48.22 27.89
CA SER A 207 -36.51 -48.72 27.72
C SER A 207 -37.30 -48.38 28.99
N PRO A 208 -38.22 -47.44 28.99
CA PRO A 208 -39.15 -47.29 30.11
C PRO A 208 -40.09 -48.47 30.06
N ARG A 209 -39.98 -49.39 31.07
CA ARG A 209 -41.03 -50.35 31.43
C ARG A 209 -42.24 -49.53 31.87
N PHE A 210 -43.21 -49.34 31.01
CA PHE A 210 -44.54 -48.99 31.41
C PHE A 210 -45.14 -50.19 32.14
N THR A 211 -45.08 -50.21 33.46
CA THR A 211 -45.95 -51.05 34.30
C THR A 211 -47.34 -50.46 34.19
N GLY A 212 -48.23 -51.18 33.49
CA GLY A 212 -49.65 -50.87 33.44
C GLY A 212 -50.20 -50.88 34.87
N VAL A 213 -50.80 -49.80 35.27
CA VAL A 213 -51.73 -49.73 36.39
C VAL A 213 -53.10 -50.09 35.87
N GLU A 214 -53.56 -51.23 36.27
CA GLU A 214 -54.84 -51.85 36.04
C GLU A 214 -55.95 -50.97 36.59
N SER A 215 -56.92 -50.72 35.73
CA SER A 215 -58.15 -50.03 36.04
C SER A 215 -58.99 -50.81 37.04
N ASP A 216 -59.29 -50.23 38.17
CA ASP A 216 -60.41 -50.69 38.96
C ASP A 216 -61.56 -49.68 38.85
N ALA A 217 -62.62 -50.26 38.29
CA ALA A 217 -63.87 -49.55 38.07
C ALA A 217 -64.69 -49.58 39.36
N SER A 218 -65.14 -48.49 39.82
CA SER A 218 -66.31 -48.45 40.67
C SER A 218 -67.09 -47.19 40.46
N SER A 219 -68.24 -47.44 39.90
CA SER A 219 -69.43 -46.65 39.74
C SER A 219 -69.78 -45.77 40.94
N ARG A 220 -70.19 -44.51 40.63
CA ARG A 220 -71.39 -43.90 41.28
C ARG A 220 -71.77 -42.69 40.47
N ASP A 221 -72.83 -42.87 39.89
CA ASP A 221 -74.11 -42.15 39.70
C ASP A 221 -74.21 -40.74 40.26
N VAL A 222 -75.07 -39.99 39.57
CA VAL A 222 -75.94 -38.85 39.98
C VAL A 222 -75.58 -37.51 39.35
N ASP A 223 -76.27 -37.27 38.26
CA ASP A 223 -77.36 -36.35 37.90
C ASP A 223 -77.06 -34.86 37.73
N PRO A 224 -77.75 -34.23 36.77
CA PRO A 224 -77.40 -32.95 36.18
C PRO A 224 -78.22 -31.84 36.77
N GLN A 225 -77.86 -30.70 36.62
CA GLN A 225 -78.70 -29.52 36.40
C GLN A 225 -77.90 -28.17 36.56
N ILE A 226 -78.36 -27.32 35.68
CA ILE A 226 -78.59 -25.88 35.85
C ILE A 226 -77.49 -24.97 35.41
N GLN A 227 -77.59 -24.54 34.21
CA GLN A 227 -78.13 -23.25 33.67
C GLN A 227 -77.25 -22.02 33.90
N ARG A 228 -77.04 -21.41 32.76
CA ARG A 228 -77.16 -19.98 32.44
C ARG A 228 -76.34 -18.99 33.29
N GLU A 229 -75.80 -17.99 32.80
CA GLU A 229 -76.26 -16.95 31.89
C GLU A 229 -75.08 -15.93 31.67
N LYS A 230 -75.06 -15.34 30.48
CA LYS A 230 -74.75 -13.96 30.17
C LYS A 230 -73.37 -13.41 30.59
N GLY A 231 -72.70 -12.69 29.83
CA GLY A 231 -73.03 -11.66 28.83
C GLY A 231 -71.76 -10.97 28.34
N VAL A 232 -71.84 -10.58 27.14
CA VAL A 232 -71.12 -9.62 26.35
C VAL A 232 -71.36 -8.20 26.94
N PRO A 233 -70.66 -7.13 26.49
CA PRO A 233 -69.45 -6.89 25.75
C PRO A 233 -68.59 -5.74 26.35
N HIS A 234 -67.41 -5.54 25.87
CA HIS A 234 -66.95 -4.30 25.24
C HIS A 234 -65.56 -4.51 24.65
#